data_97a398d0e4aff25eb1574a25a142ff0f
#
_entry.id   97a398d0e4aff25eb1574a25a142ff0f
#
_cell.length_a   1.000
_cell.length_b   1.000
_cell.length_c   1.000
_cell.angle_alpha   90.00
_cell.angle_beta   90.00
_cell.angle_gamma   90.00
#
_symmetry.space_group_name_H-M   'P 1'
#
loop_
_entity.id
_entity.type
_entity.pdbx_description
1 polymer ?
#
loop_
_entity_poly.entity_id
_entity_poly.type
_entity_poly.pdbx_seq_one_letter_code
_entity_poly.pdbx_strand_id
1 'polypeptide(L)'
;EMNSITGPDMTYTPFRVAYHKRDTQKLVDLLYEERLSFFTETVNKVAPGIEFHLVGGHSRGQMILRIHTKRGWIVLASDAVHLYEEVETERPFSIFHDLQKMIAGYRTSLQLAGGINRLISGHDPKVTDWYPAISNEFEGQLLDLNIHPQMN
;
A
#
# COMPACT_ATOMS: atom_id res chain seq x y z
N GLU A 1 12.40 1.02 5.38
CA GLU A 1 12.20 -0.42 5.60
C GLU A 1 13.53 -1.17 5.72
N MET A 2 14.50 -1.00 4.84
CA MET A 2 15.80 -1.71 4.89
C MET A 2 16.46 -1.70 6.28
N ASN A 3 16.48 -0.55 6.96
CA ASN A 3 17.04 -0.44 8.31
C ASN A 3 16.29 -1.31 9.34
N SER A 4 15.01 -1.53 9.13
CA SER A 4 14.18 -2.39 9.99
C SER A 4 14.50 -3.87 9.78
N ILE A 5 14.47 -4.32 8.53
CA ILE A 5 14.66 -5.75 8.19
C ILE A 5 16.11 -6.23 8.30
N THR A 6 17.07 -5.34 8.45
CA THR A 6 18.49 -5.65 8.72
C THR A 6 18.97 -5.20 10.10
N GLY A 7 18.07 -4.64 10.91
CA GLY A 7 18.37 -4.02 12.19
C GLY A 7 17.86 -4.78 13.40
N PRO A 8 17.90 -4.13 14.58
CA PRO A 8 17.51 -4.74 15.86
C PRO A 8 16.07 -5.24 15.93
N ASP A 9 15.15 -4.67 15.13
CA ASP A 9 13.75 -5.10 15.09
C ASP A 9 13.63 -6.61 14.79
N MET A 10 14.56 -7.17 14.01
CA MET A 10 14.57 -8.59 13.64
C MET A 10 14.96 -9.53 14.80
N THR A 11 15.35 -9.00 15.95
CA THR A 11 15.52 -9.81 17.17
C THR A 11 14.18 -10.17 17.81
N TYR A 12 13.11 -9.43 17.50
CA TYR A 12 11.76 -9.67 18.02
C TYR A 12 10.95 -10.55 17.06
N THR A 13 10.39 -11.64 17.59
CA THR A 13 9.60 -12.60 16.79
C THR A 13 8.45 -11.96 16.02
N PRO A 14 7.63 -11.06 16.59
CA PRO A 14 6.50 -10.46 15.86
C PRO A 14 6.91 -9.72 14.59
N PHE A 15 8.07 -9.07 14.60
CA PHE A 15 8.58 -8.40 13.40
C PHE A 15 9.26 -9.36 12.42
N ARG A 16 10.04 -10.30 12.95
CA ARG A 16 10.81 -11.23 12.12
C ARG A 16 9.94 -12.16 11.28
N VAL A 17 8.75 -12.56 11.76
CA VAL A 17 7.87 -13.47 11.01
C VAL A 17 7.25 -12.83 9.76
N ALA A 18 7.23 -11.49 9.69
CA ALA A 18 6.73 -10.77 8.53
C ALA A 18 7.73 -10.70 7.36
N TYR A 19 9.01 -11.03 7.59
CA TYR A 19 10.07 -10.90 6.60
C TYR A 19 10.83 -12.21 6.42
N HIS A 20 10.90 -12.71 5.20
CA HIS A 20 11.69 -13.90 4.91
C HIS A 20 13.18 -13.55 4.72
N LYS A 21 14.05 -14.30 5.38
CA LYS A 21 15.51 -14.15 5.28
C LYS A 21 15.99 -14.10 3.81
N ARG A 22 15.44 -14.97 2.96
CA ARG A 22 15.78 -15.05 1.54
C ARG A 22 15.51 -13.74 0.81
N ASP A 23 14.38 -13.10 1.09
CA ASP A 23 13.99 -11.85 0.42
C ASP A 23 14.87 -10.69 0.89
N THR A 24 15.17 -10.65 2.21
CA THR A 24 16.14 -9.68 2.76
C THR A 24 17.53 -9.83 2.12
N GLN A 25 18.03 -11.06 1.98
CA GLN A 25 19.31 -11.33 1.31
C GLN A 25 19.27 -10.84 -0.15
N LYS A 26 18.17 -11.11 -0.88
CA LYS A 26 18.02 -10.64 -2.26
C LYS A 26 18.01 -9.11 -2.38
N LEU A 27 17.39 -8.41 -1.42
CA LEU A 27 17.44 -6.94 -1.39
C LEU A 27 18.87 -6.42 -1.17
N VAL A 28 19.65 -7.08 -0.33
CA VAL A 28 21.07 -6.74 -0.14
C VAL A 28 21.86 -6.99 -1.44
N ASP A 29 21.65 -8.12 -2.12
CA ASP A 29 22.29 -8.39 -3.41
C ASP A 29 21.96 -7.29 -4.43
N LEU A 30 20.68 -6.93 -4.57
CA LEU A 30 20.23 -5.87 -5.48
C LEU A 30 20.84 -4.51 -5.16
N LEU A 31 21.11 -4.22 -3.88
CA LEU A 31 21.77 -2.99 -3.46
C LEU A 31 23.21 -2.95 -3.98
N TYR A 32 23.96 -4.03 -3.82
CA TYR A 32 25.35 -4.13 -4.30
C TYR A 32 25.45 -4.26 -5.83
N GLU A 33 24.39 -4.74 -6.49
CA GLU A 33 24.26 -4.75 -7.95
C GLU A 33 23.83 -3.38 -8.53
N GLU A 34 23.70 -2.33 -7.70
CA GLU A 34 23.21 -0.99 -8.08
C GLU A 34 21.80 -0.98 -8.70
N ARG A 35 20.99 -1.96 -8.36
CA ARG A 35 19.61 -2.16 -8.86
C ARG A 35 18.54 -1.79 -7.86
N LEU A 36 18.92 -1.25 -6.71
CA LEU A 36 18.01 -0.80 -5.67
C LEU A 36 18.18 0.69 -5.43
N SER A 37 17.08 1.44 -5.52
CA SER A 37 17.04 2.85 -5.17
C SER A 37 16.21 3.06 -3.90
N PHE A 38 16.66 3.99 -3.05
CA PHE A 38 15.94 4.35 -1.84
C PHE A 38 15.15 5.61 -2.05
N PHE A 39 13.90 5.59 -1.62
CA PHE A 39 13.13 6.80 -1.46
C PHE A 39 13.46 7.44 -0.12
N THR A 40 13.87 8.70 -0.15
CA THR A 40 14.26 9.49 1.04
C THR A 40 13.25 10.58 1.37
N GLU A 41 12.38 10.89 0.43
CA GLU A 41 11.35 11.93 0.55
C GLU A 41 9.98 11.31 0.86
N THR A 42 9.10 12.12 1.44
CA THR A 42 7.72 11.70 1.74
C THR A 42 6.93 11.43 0.47
N VAL A 43 7.19 12.20 -0.60
CA VAL A 43 6.54 12.03 -1.91
C VAL A 43 7.61 11.81 -2.97
N ASN A 44 7.50 10.73 -3.73
CA ASN A 44 8.46 10.37 -4.76
C ASN A 44 7.74 10.17 -6.10
N LYS A 45 8.03 11.04 -7.06
CA LYS A 45 7.53 10.92 -8.43
C LYS A 45 8.45 10.00 -9.23
N VAL A 46 7.97 8.82 -9.59
CA VAL A 46 8.77 7.81 -10.29
C VAL A 46 8.55 7.81 -11.80
N ALA A 47 7.38 8.27 -12.24
CA ALA A 47 7.04 8.44 -13.65
C ALA A 47 5.89 9.45 -13.78
N PRO A 48 5.62 9.99 -14.99
CA PRO A 48 4.43 10.79 -15.22
C PRO A 48 3.17 10.04 -14.80
N GLY A 49 2.39 10.64 -13.89
CA GLY A 49 1.16 10.03 -13.37
C GLY A 49 1.36 8.93 -12.33
N ILE A 50 2.56 8.70 -11.79
CA ILE A 50 2.84 7.71 -10.75
C ILE A 50 3.64 8.36 -9.62
N GLU A 51 3.07 8.31 -8.41
CA GLU A 51 3.66 8.86 -7.19
C GLU A 51 3.61 7.84 -6.06
N PHE A 52 4.71 7.68 -5.32
CA PHE A 52 4.74 6.97 -4.04
C PHE A 52 4.68 7.98 -2.89
N HIS A 53 3.86 7.70 -1.89
CA HIS A 53 3.75 8.50 -0.68
C HIS A 53 4.09 7.64 0.53
N LEU A 54 5.11 8.03 1.28
CA LEU A 54 5.49 7.38 2.53
C LEU A 54 4.48 7.75 3.62
N VAL A 55 3.78 6.78 4.15
CA VAL A 55 2.78 6.95 5.23
C VAL A 55 3.22 6.26 6.52
N GLY A 56 4.00 5.20 6.44
CA GLY A 56 4.33 4.37 7.61
C GLY A 56 3.10 3.65 8.18
N GLY A 57 3.13 3.35 9.46
CA GLY A 57 2.01 2.77 10.20
C GLY A 57 2.07 1.25 10.25
N HIS A 58 1.63 0.55 9.23
CA HIS A 58 1.70 -0.91 9.15
C HIS A 58 3.15 -1.41 9.27
N SER A 59 4.04 -0.83 8.49
CA SER A 59 5.49 -0.99 8.61
C SER A 59 6.17 0.38 8.64
N ARG A 60 7.48 0.44 8.95
CA ARG A 60 8.23 1.72 9.00
C ARG A 60 8.28 2.40 7.63
N GLY A 61 8.43 1.60 6.58
CA GLY A 61 8.55 2.05 5.21
C GLY A 61 7.27 1.91 4.39
N GLN A 62 6.11 1.74 5.03
CA GLN A 62 4.84 1.61 4.32
C GLN A 62 4.60 2.79 3.41
N MET A 63 4.37 2.49 2.13
CA MET A 63 4.01 3.45 1.10
C MET A 63 2.66 3.13 0.51
N ILE A 64 2.00 4.17 0.02
CA ILE A 64 0.83 4.06 -0.86
C ILE A 64 1.21 4.54 -2.25
N LEU A 65 0.55 4.01 -3.26
CA LEU A 65 0.78 4.36 -4.65
C LEU A 65 -0.38 5.19 -5.17
N ARG A 66 -0.09 6.37 -5.72
CA ARG A 66 -1.07 7.24 -6.37
C ARG A 66 -0.85 7.21 -7.86
N ILE A 67 -1.89 6.85 -8.62
CA ILE A 67 -1.82 6.64 -10.07
C ILE A 67 -2.87 7.50 -10.76
N HIS A 68 -2.46 8.17 -11.83
CA HIS A 68 -3.39 8.88 -12.72
C HIS A 68 -3.99 7.92 -13.75
N THR A 69 -5.31 7.76 -13.70
CA THR A 69 -6.09 6.88 -14.58
C THR A 69 -7.02 7.70 -15.47
N LYS A 70 -7.79 7.06 -16.35
CA LYS A 70 -8.81 7.73 -17.16
C LYS A 70 -9.87 8.46 -16.33
N ARG A 71 -10.13 8.01 -15.09
CA ARG A 71 -11.06 8.66 -14.15
C ARG A 71 -10.39 9.63 -13.16
N GLY A 72 -9.14 10.00 -13.43
CA GLY A 72 -8.31 10.85 -12.59
C GLY A 72 -7.43 10.05 -11.63
N TRP A 73 -6.96 10.70 -10.58
CA TRP A 73 -6.10 10.09 -9.59
C TRP A 73 -6.84 9.07 -8.73
N ILE A 74 -6.25 7.89 -8.55
CA ILE A 74 -6.65 6.85 -7.59
C ILE A 74 -5.48 6.54 -6.66
N VAL A 75 -5.77 5.98 -5.49
CA VAL A 75 -4.78 5.54 -4.51
C VAL A 75 -4.90 4.04 -4.32
N LEU A 76 -3.79 3.32 -4.50
CA LEU A 76 -3.65 1.92 -4.10
C LEU A 76 -2.99 1.92 -2.73
N ALA A 77 -3.73 1.53 -1.70
CA ALA A 77 -3.31 1.71 -0.32
C ALA A 77 -2.45 0.56 0.23
N SER A 78 -2.51 -0.63 -0.39
CA SER A 78 -1.85 -1.82 0.17
C SER A 78 -2.18 -1.97 1.66
N ASP A 79 -1.22 -2.34 2.49
CA ASP A 79 -1.41 -2.55 3.93
C ASP A 79 -1.52 -1.26 4.75
N ALA A 80 -1.45 -0.09 4.13
CA ALA A 80 -1.79 1.16 4.79
C ALA A 80 -3.30 1.28 5.06
N VAL A 81 -4.14 0.54 4.29
CA VAL A 81 -5.59 0.39 4.49
C VAL A 81 -5.96 -1.03 4.10
N HIS A 82 -6.18 -1.92 5.05
CA HIS A 82 -6.57 -3.30 4.75
C HIS A 82 -8.04 -3.38 4.33
N LEU A 83 -8.94 -2.73 5.09
CA LEU A 83 -10.38 -2.74 4.88
C LEU A 83 -10.92 -1.31 4.82
N TYR A 84 -11.97 -1.07 4.05
CA TYR A 84 -12.61 0.25 3.99
C TYR A 84 -13.19 0.69 5.34
N GLU A 85 -13.66 -0.26 6.15
CA GLU A 85 -14.18 0.01 7.50
C GLU A 85 -13.13 0.69 8.40
N GLU A 86 -11.85 0.41 8.22
CA GLU A 86 -10.77 1.03 9.01
C GLU A 86 -10.71 2.55 8.80
N VAL A 87 -10.89 2.98 7.55
CA VAL A 87 -10.90 4.40 7.19
C VAL A 87 -12.17 5.09 7.70
N GLU A 88 -13.31 4.40 7.65
CA GLU A 88 -14.60 4.93 8.06
C GLU A 88 -14.73 5.07 9.58
N THR A 89 -14.13 4.14 10.33
CA THR A 89 -14.29 4.04 11.79
C THR A 89 -13.04 4.44 12.57
N GLU A 90 -11.92 4.68 11.90
CA GLU A 90 -10.57 4.86 12.50
C GLU A 90 -10.19 3.70 13.45
N ARG A 91 -10.64 2.47 13.13
CA ARG A 91 -10.30 1.25 13.86
C ARG A 91 -9.24 0.47 13.09
N PRO A 92 -7.97 0.54 13.49
CA PRO A 92 -6.90 -0.09 12.74
C PRO A 92 -6.96 -1.62 12.85
N PHE A 93 -6.53 -2.28 11.79
CA PHE A 93 -6.20 -3.69 11.82
C PHE A 93 -5.14 -3.96 12.90
N SER A 94 -5.17 -5.13 13.50
CA SER A 94 -4.35 -5.46 14.68
C SER A 94 -2.84 -5.56 14.41
N ILE A 95 -2.42 -5.60 13.14
CA ILE A 95 -1.01 -5.69 12.74
C ILE A 95 -0.54 -4.31 12.28
N PHE A 96 0.21 -3.64 13.12
CA PHE A 96 0.82 -2.34 12.82
C PHE A 96 2.11 -2.16 13.64
N HIS A 97 3.02 -1.36 13.11
CA HIS A 97 4.25 -0.94 13.77
C HIS A 97 4.04 0.34 14.60
N ASP A 98 3.22 1.27 14.11
CA ASP A 98 2.97 2.59 14.70
C ASP A 98 1.51 2.98 14.51
N LEU A 99 0.75 2.99 15.61
CA LEU A 99 -0.68 3.28 15.61
C LEU A 99 -0.99 4.70 15.13
N GLN A 100 -0.20 5.71 15.55
CA GLN A 100 -0.44 7.10 15.15
C GLN A 100 -0.26 7.26 13.64
N LYS A 101 0.80 6.67 13.10
CA LYS A 101 1.05 6.71 11.65
C LYS A 101 0.02 5.93 10.87
N MET A 102 -0.49 4.82 11.42
CA MET A 102 -1.54 4.04 10.78
C MET A 102 -2.80 4.88 10.57
N ILE A 103 -3.30 5.54 11.63
CA ILE A 103 -4.47 6.42 11.55
C ILE A 103 -4.21 7.64 10.66
N ALA A 104 -3.02 8.25 10.77
CA ALA A 104 -2.63 9.35 9.87
C ALA A 104 -2.56 8.89 8.40
N GLY A 105 -2.12 7.65 8.16
CA GLY A 105 -2.09 7.01 6.84
C GLY A 105 -3.47 6.86 6.23
N TYR A 106 -4.50 6.50 7.01
CA TYR A 106 -5.89 6.45 6.55
C TYR A 106 -6.37 7.81 6.01
N ARG A 107 -6.15 8.86 6.80
CA ARG A 107 -6.54 10.23 6.43
C ARG A 107 -5.79 10.70 5.19
N THR A 108 -4.49 10.45 5.13
CA THR A 108 -3.65 10.79 3.97
C THR A 108 -4.11 10.05 2.72
N SER A 109 -4.39 8.74 2.82
CA SER A 109 -4.85 7.92 1.71
C SER A 109 -6.19 8.43 1.16
N LEU A 110 -7.15 8.72 2.05
CA LEU A 110 -8.46 9.26 1.68
C LEU A 110 -8.36 10.65 1.04
N GLN A 111 -7.54 11.53 1.61
CA GLN A 111 -7.30 12.88 1.08
C GLN A 111 -6.67 12.85 -0.31
N LEU A 112 -5.64 12.02 -0.53
CA LEU A 112 -4.96 11.89 -1.81
C LEU A 112 -5.84 11.24 -2.88
N ALA A 113 -6.72 10.33 -2.49
CA ALA A 113 -7.72 9.74 -3.36
C ALA A 113 -8.82 10.75 -3.74
N GLY A 114 -9.13 11.70 -2.84
CA GLY A 114 -10.25 12.63 -3.00
C GLY A 114 -11.63 11.99 -2.81
N GLY A 115 -11.68 10.84 -2.11
CA GLY A 115 -12.88 10.10 -1.75
C GLY A 115 -12.70 8.60 -1.76
N ILE A 116 -13.58 7.90 -1.05
CA ILE A 116 -13.52 6.44 -0.87
C ILE A 116 -13.63 5.68 -2.20
N ASN A 117 -14.36 6.20 -3.16
CA ASN A 117 -14.54 5.63 -4.49
C ASN A 117 -13.27 5.65 -5.37
N ARG A 118 -12.22 6.32 -4.93
CA ARG A 118 -10.90 6.36 -5.59
C ARG A 118 -9.77 5.79 -4.73
N LEU A 119 -10.11 5.31 -3.55
CA LEU A 119 -9.23 4.56 -2.66
C LEU A 119 -9.42 3.07 -2.93
N ILE A 120 -8.33 2.35 -3.16
CA ILE A 120 -8.33 0.90 -3.33
C ILE A 120 -7.64 0.32 -2.09
N SER A 121 -8.39 -0.38 -1.26
CA SER A 121 -7.85 -1.05 -0.07
C SER A 121 -7.02 -2.27 -0.46
N GLY A 122 -6.15 -2.72 0.44
CA GLY A 122 -5.24 -3.83 0.16
C GLY A 122 -5.90 -5.20 0.23
N HIS A 123 -6.87 -5.39 1.12
CA HIS A 123 -7.39 -6.71 1.48
C HIS A 123 -8.92 -6.79 1.54
N ASP A 124 -9.65 -5.72 1.25
CA ASP A 124 -11.11 -5.73 1.33
C ASP A 124 -11.72 -6.48 0.14
N PRO A 125 -12.56 -7.52 0.37
CA PRO A 125 -13.29 -8.21 -0.70
C PRO A 125 -14.15 -7.28 -1.55
N LYS A 126 -14.63 -6.16 -0.99
CA LYS A 126 -15.39 -5.15 -1.73
C LYS A 126 -14.65 -4.63 -2.98
N VAL A 127 -13.33 -4.72 -3.03
CA VAL A 127 -12.57 -4.33 -4.23
C VAL A 127 -12.96 -5.21 -5.42
N THR A 128 -13.10 -6.52 -5.22
CA THR A 128 -13.55 -7.42 -6.28
C THR A 128 -15.04 -7.31 -6.59
N ASP A 129 -15.83 -6.90 -5.61
CA ASP A 129 -17.28 -6.69 -5.79
C ASP A 129 -17.58 -5.38 -6.54
N TRP A 130 -16.77 -4.36 -6.29
CA TRP A 130 -17.00 -3.01 -6.84
C TRP A 130 -16.41 -2.80 -8.23
N TYR A 131 -15.33 -3.51 -8.58
CA TYR A 131 -14.65 -3.35 -9.86
C TYR A 131 -14.80 -4.58 -10.73
N PRO A 132 -15.28 -4.43 -11.98
CA PRO A 132 -15.39 -5.56 -12.88
C PRO A 132 -14.02 -6.07 -13.34
N ALA A 133 -13.96 -7.33 -13.72
CA ALA A 133 -12.80 -7.85 -14.41
C ALA A 133 -12.58 -7.15 -15.75
N ILE A 134 -11.34 -7.07 -16.22
CA ILE A 134 -11.00 -6.51 -17.53
C ILE A 134 -11.59 -7.34 -18.69
N SER A 135 -11.81 -8.62 -18.48
CA SER A 135 -12.53 -9.56 -19.35
C SER A 135 -12.96 -10.79 -18.57
N ASN A 136 -13.87 -11.60 -19.14
CA ASN A 136 -14.33 -12.84 -18.53
C ASN A 136 -13.20 -13.85 -18.26
N GLU A 137 -12.14 -13.84 -19.09
CA GLU A 137 -10.97 -14.70 -18.91
C GLU A 137 -10.22 -14.43 -17.61
N PHE A 138 -10.26 -13.17 -17.14
CA PHE A 138 -9.54 -12.70 -15.94
C PHE A 138 -10.47 -12.40 -14.77
N GLU A 139 -11.67 -13.00 -14.76
CA GLU A 139 -12.61 -12.83 -13.65
C GLU A 139 -11.96 -13.20 -12.31
N GLY A 140 -12.06 -12.30 -11.33
CA GLY A 140 -11.44 -12.44 -10.01
C GLY A 140 -9.90 -12.31 -9.96
N GLN A 141 -9.23 -12.07 -11.08
CA GLN A 141 -7.78 -11.98 -11.17
C GLN A 141 -7.28 -10.57 -11.54
N LEU A 142 -7.90 -9.94 -12.54
CA LEU A 142 -7.53 -8.61 -13.02
C LEU A 142 -8.76 -7.70 -13.06
N LEU A 143 -8.71 -6.58 -12.35
CA LEU A 143 -9.82 -5.63 -12.22
C LEU A 143 -9.56 -4.37 -13.04
N ASP A 144 -10.59 -3.82 -13.68
CA ASP A 144 -10.50 -2.54 -14.39
C ASP A 144 -10.76 -1.36 -13.44
N LEU A 145 -9.69 -0.77 -12.95
CA LEU A 145 -9.73 0.40 -12.07
C LEU A 145 -9.99 1.73 -12.82
N ASN A 146 -10.10 1.73 -14.15
CA ASN A 146 -10.51 2.92 -14.91
C ASN A 146 -12.02 3.16 -14.86
N ILE A 147 -12.79 2.17 -14.41
CA ILE A 147 -14.25 2.25 -14.24
C ILE A 147 -14.56 2.74 -12.83
N HIS A 148 -15.66 3.48 -12.67
CA HIS A 148 -16.15 3.85 -11.35
C HIS A 148 -16.64 2.62 -10.59
N PRO A 149 -16.37 2.50 -9.27
CA PRO A 149 -16.82 1.37 -8.48
C PRO A 149 -18.34 1.32 -8.42
N GLN A 150 -18.91 0.13 -8.45
CA GLN A 150 -20.33 -0.14 -8.20
C GLN A 150 -20.52 -0.34 -6.69
N MET A 151 -20.59 0.77 -5.96
CA MET A 151 -20.75 0.77 -4.50
C MET A 151 -22.24 0.57 -4.16
N ASN A 152 -22.61 -0.69 -3.82
CA ASN A 152 -23.96 -1.05 -3.39
C ASN A 152 -24.10 -0.94 -1.87
#